data_2f54e93165c49b01a04c5c9c3fd7e993
#
_entry.id   2f54e93165c49b01a04c5c9c3fd7e993
#
_cell.length_a   1.000
_cell.length_b   1.000
_cell.length_c   1.000
_cell.angle_alpha   90.00
_cell.angle_beta   90.00
_cell.angle_gamma   90.00
#
_symmetry.space_group_name_H-M   'P 1'
#
loop_
_entity.id
_entity.type
_entity.pdbx_description
1 polymer ?
#
loop_
_entity_poly.entity_id
_entity_poly.type
_entity_poly.pdbx_seq_one_letter_code
_entity_poly.pdbx_strand_id
1 'polypeptide(L)'
;MEKVHDPFSISVTTLERWEKRNRRNNFFELVYILDGSGEQQVEYTRSRYSKGSIFLLPSSDCHTYRIDAPTTFLFIQFNASFFSGEQDCVIDFGKWFCRLNFIIGNYNRKAGELITQENDKAHLIRLLELLMYEQQRSDNHSRRIMQGLMVAALELIARNVAMVLPGEQGVEGKRFAEVLLHIQFHLLDEEKIALPYLCQRFNISATYFSEYFKRNAGETYQEFVLRSKLKLAEAKALYTDLSFKEIAWDLGFTDSSHLNKMMKRFYQKGMSDIRRQVMHDII
;
A
#
# COMPACT_ATOMS: atom_id res chain seq x y z
N MET A 1 3.40 -3.86 24.61
CA MET A 1 3.26 -2.89 23.48
C MET A 1 4.65 -2.66 22.94
N GLU A 2 5.04 -3.36 21.90
CA GLU A 2 6.31 -3.06 21.22
C GLU A 2 6.12 -1.77 20.46
N LYS A 3 6.70 -0.70 20.98
CA LYS A 3 6.83 0.56 20.26
C LYS A 3 7.92 0.33 19.21
N VAL A 4 7.58 0.21 17.95
CA VAL A 4 8.56 0.43 16.90
C VAL A 4 8.85 1.92 16.92
N HIS A 5 9.85 2.32 17.71
CA HIS A 5 10.35 3.69 17.74
C HIS A 5 11.13 4.04 16.48
N ASP A 6 11.59 3.02 15.73
CA ASP A 6 12.34 3.21 14.51
C ASP A 6 11.42 3.24 13.30
N PRO A 7 11.62 4.18 12.37
CA PRO A 7 10.82 4.30 11.16
C PRO A 7 10.97 3.11 10.19
N PHE A 8 11.93 2.21 10.48
CA PHE A 8 12.23 1.00 9.71
C PHE A 8 12.83 -0.08 10.62
N SER A 9 12.37 -1.30 10.47
CA SER A 9 12.95 -2.46 11.15
C SER A 9 12.87 -3.71 10.29
N ILE A 10 13.86 -4.58 10.41
CA ILE A 10 13.88 -5.92 9.84
C ILE A 10 14.06 -6.92 10.97
N SER A 11 13.26 -7.97 11.00
CA SER A 11 13.39 -9.06 11.97
C SER A 11 13.11 -10.41 11.32
N VAL A 12 13.88 -11.42 11.76
CA VAL A 12 13.66 -12.83 11.38
C VAL A 12 13.20 -13.56 12.62
N THR A 13 12.07 -14.25 12.53
CA THR A 13 11.49 -14.96 13.67
C THR A 13 10.91 -16.30 13.22
N THR A 14 11.26 -17.38 13.92
CA THR A 14 10.66 -18.69 13.70
C THR A 14 9.54 -18.90 14.73
N LEU A 15 8.35 -19.22 14.26
CA LEU A 15 7.16 -19.43 15.08
C LEU A 15 6.57 -20.82 14.84
N GLU A 16 6.18 -21.50 15.90
CA GLU A 16 5.41 -22.76 15.85
C GLU A 16 3.90 -22.48 16.00
N ARG A 17 3.55 -21.37 16.65
CA ARG A 17 2.18 -20.88 16.84
C ARG A 17 2.14 -19.37 16.70
N TRP A 18 1.07 -18.87 16.09
CA TRP A 18 0.83 -17.45 16.00
C TRP A 18 0.10 -16.98 17.27
N GLU A 19 0.79 -16.24 18.10
CA GLU A 19 0.16 -15.54 19.22
C GLU A 19 -0.62 -14.34 18.66
N LYS A 20 -1.91 -14.29 18.97
CA LYS A 20 -2.83 -13.26 18.50
C LYS A 20 -2.35 -11.89 18.96
N ARG A 21 -1.64 -11.18 18.12
CA ARG A 21 -1.28 -9.78 18.36
C ARG A 21 -2.47 -8.91 17.95
N ASN A 22 -3.34 -8.57 18.90
CA ASN A 22 -4.40 -7.57 18.73
C ASN A 22 -3.77 -6.16 18.70
N ARG A 23 -2.85 -5.88 17.79
CA ARG A 23 -2.20 -4.57 17.72
C ARG A 23 -2.47 -3.96 16.36
N ARG A 24 -3.08 -2.78 16.37
CA ARG A 24 -3.08 -1.87 15.23
C ARG A 24 -1.66 -1.31 15.13
N ASN A 25 -1.00 -1.58 14.04
CA ASN A 25 0.34 -1.10 13.77
C ASN A 25 0.24 0.26 13.06
N ASN A 26 1.15 1.17 13.33
CA ASN A 26 1.29 2.45 12.62
C ASN A 26 2.33 2.36 11.49
N PHE A 27 2.60 1.15 10.99
CA PHE A 27 3.60 0.86 9.97
C PHE A 27 3.06 -0.16 8.95
N PHE A 28 3.62 -0.15 7.76
CA PHE A 28 3.43 -1.20 6.77
C PHE A 28 4.35 -2.38 7.08
N GLU A 29 3.88 -3.58 6.81
CA GLU A 29 4.66 -4.79 7.04
C GLU A 29 4.77 -5.60 5.75
N LEU A 30 5.99 -5.72 5.23
CA LEU A 30 6.32 -6.66 4.16
C LEU A 30 6.80 -7.96 4.82
N VAL A 31 6.10 -9.04 4.52
CA VAL A 31 6.37 -10.38 5.10
C VAL A 31 6.86 -11.30 4.01
N TYR A 32 7.99 -11.95 4.24
CA TYR A 32 8.53 -13.00 3.38
C TYR A 32 8.70 -14.29 4.18
N ILE A 33 8.17 -15.38 3.65
CA ILE A 33 8.27 -16.71 4.27
C ILE A 33 9.57 -17.37 3.84
N LEU A 34 10.54 -17.41 4.76
CA LEU A 34 11.85 -18.02 4.53
C LEU A 34 11.77 -19.54 4.53
N ASP A 35 10.93 -20.11 5.40
CA ASP A 35 10.65 -21.55 5.49
C ASP A 35 9.33 -21.82 6.20
N GLY A 36 8.73 -23.01 6.02
CA GLY A 36 7.49 -23.41 6.65
C GLY A 36 6.25 -23.23 5.76
N SER A 37 5.08 -23.50 6.36
CA SER A 37 3.80 -23.43 5.66
C SER A 37 2.63 -23.22 6.61
N GLY A 38 1.51 -22.71 6.07
CA GLY A 38 0.31 -22.48 6.82
C GLY A 38 -0.75 -21.70 6.03
N GLU A 39 -1.60 -20.99 6.75
CA GLU A 39 -2.66 -20.16 6.21
C GLU A 39 -2.60 -18.76 6.80
N GLN A 40 -2.56 -17.76 5.96
CA GLN A 40 -2.72 -16.36 6.34
C GLN A 40 -4.20 -15.98 6.25
N GLN A 41 -4.69 -15.26 7.25
CA GLN A 41 -5.99 -14.63 7.23
C GLN A 41 -5.82 -13.12 7.35
N VAL A 42 -6.37 -12.38 6.39
CA VAL A 42 -6.50 -10.92 6.40
C VAL A 42 -7.99 -10.60 6.30
N GLU A 43 -8.54 -9.91 7.30
CA GLU A 43 -10.00 -9.68 7.42
C GLU A 43 -10.82 -10.99 7.27
N TYR A 44 -11.58 -11.10 6.17
CA TYR A 44 -12.43 -12.27 5.87
C TYR A 44 -11.79 -13.22 4.84
N THR A 45 -10.60 -12.91 4.35
CA THR A 45 -9.95 -13.63 3.27
C THR A 45 -8.84 -14.52 3.81
N ARG A 46 -8.79 -15.77 3.35
CA ARG A 46 -7.76 -16.74 3.73
C ARG A 46 -6.95 -17.14 2.52
N SER A 47 -5.65 -17.27 2.70
CA SER A 47 -4.71 -17.71 1.67
C SER A 47 -3.68 -18.65 2.26
N ARG A 48 -3.39 -19.75 1.59
CA ARG A 48 -2.28 -20.62 1.96
C ARG A 48 -0.95 -19.92 1.66
N TYR A 49 0.01 -20.17 2.52
CA TYR A 49 1.39 -19.74 2.30
C TYR A 49 2.35 -20.93 2.43
N SER A 50 3.48 -20.82 1.77
CA SER A 50 4.61 -21.73 1.85
C SER A 50 5.90 -20.93 1.74
N LYS A 51 7.03 -21.62 1.84
CA LYS A 51 8.35 -21.04 1.56
C LYS A 51 8.32 -20.25 0.25
N GLY A 52 8.82 -19.02 0.28
CA GLY A 52 8.84 -18.11 -0.85
C GLY A 52 7.61 -17.21 -0.97
N SER A 53 6.56 -17.40 -0.19
CA SER A 53 5.37 -16.51 -0.20
C SER A 53 5.71 -15.12 0.32
N ILE A 54 5.17 -14.08 -0.34
CA ILE A 54 5.42 -12.67 0.01
C ILE A 54 4.09 -11.93 0.15
N PHE A 55 3.94 -11.19 1.25
CA PHE A 55 2.75 -10.42 1.59
C PHE A 55 3.12 -8.98 1.94
N LEU A 56 2.26 -8.03 1.58
CA LEU A 56 2.34 -6.64 2.04
C LEU A 56 1.07 -6.30 2.82
N LEU A 57 1.23 -5.96 4.08
CA LEU A 57 0.14 -5.73 5.01
C LEU A 57 0.08 -4.24 5.37
N PRO A 58 -1.08 -3.60 5.27
CA PRO A 58 -1.27 -2.23 5.72
C PRO A 58 -1.28 -2.17 7.25
N SER A 59 -1.03 -0.98 7.77
CA SER A 59 -0.93 -0.73 9.21
C SER A 59 -2.22 -0.99 10.01
N SER A 60 -3.38 -0.91 9.36
CA SER A 60 -4.69 -0.95 10.02
C SER A 60 -5.35 -2.33 10.04
N ASP A 61 -4.84 -3.29 9.28
CA ASP A 61 -5.53 -4.55 9.08
C ASP A 61 -5.16 -5.58 10.15
N CYS A 62 -6.19 -6.21 10.72
CA CYS A 62 -6.01 -7.38 11.58
C CYS A 62 -5.64 -8.58 10.70
N HIS A 63 -4.43 -9.05 10.82
CA HIS A 63 -3.99 -10.27 10.16
C HIS A 63 -3.58 -11.32 11.19
N THR A 64 -3.76 -12.58 10.83
CA THR A 64 -3.38 -13.73 11.64
C THR A 64 -2.79 -14.81 10.75
N TYR A 65 -1.96 -15.66 11.35
CA TYR A 65 -1.40 -16.83 10.68
C TYR A 65 -1.82 -18.09 11.44
N ARG A 66 -2.31 -19.09 10.72
CA ARG A 66 -2.38 -20.45 11.22
C ARG A 66 -1.15 -21.17 10.69
N ILE A 67 -0.32 -21.63 11.59
CA ILE A 67 0.95 -22.28 11.28
C ILE A 67 0.69 -23.80 11.23
N ASP A 68 0.88 -24.41 10.05
CA ASP A 68 0.73 -25.84 9.85
C ASP A 68 2.09 -26.57 10.07
N ALA A 69 3.20 -25.90 9.75
CA ALA A 69 4.58 -26.33 10.05
C ALA A 69 5.37 -25.13 10.61
N PRO A 70 6.37 -25.35 11.49
CA PRO A 70 7.21 -24.27 12.02
C PRO A 70 7.63 -23.33 10.91
N THR A 71 7.34 -22.06 11.06
CA THR A 71 7.49 -21.08 9.97
C THR A 71 8.48 -20.00 10.38
N THR A 72 9.47 -19.76 9.52
CA THR A 72 10.43 -18.67 9.65
C THR A 72 9.98 -17.51 8.78
N PHE A 73 9.62 -16.42 9.45
CA PHE A 73 9.18 -15.17 8.85
C PHE A 73 10.31 -14.17 8.80
N LEU A 74 10.46 -13.49 7.69
CA LEU A 74 11.15 -12.21 7.60
C LEU A 74 10.09 -11.11 7.62
N PHE A 75 10.12 -10.26 8.66
CA PHE A 75 9.27 -9.08 8.77
C PHE A 75 10.09 -7.84 8.47
N ILE A 76 9.62 -7.02 7.53
CA ILE A 76 10.16 -5.69 7.23
C ILE A 76 9.05 -4.69 7.52
N GLN A 77 9.23 -3.93 8.59
CA GLN A 77 8.28 -2.92 9.04
C GLN A 77 8.80 -1.54 8.70
N PHE A 78 7.96 -0.72 8.10
CA PHE A 78 8.34 0.62 7.67
C PHE A 78 7.17 1.59 7.69
N ASN A 79 7.49 2.85 7.90
CA ASN A 79 6.53 3.94 7.78
C ASN A 79 7.09 5.03 6.86
N ALA A 80 6.31 6.09 6.69
CA ALA A 80 6.65 7.20 5.84
C ALA A 80 7.94 7.93 6.24
N SER A 81 8.20 8.04 7.55
CA SER A 81 9.37 8.73 8.06
C SER A 81 10.68 8.05 7.67
N PHE A 82 10.65 6.77 7.34
CA PHE A 82 11.82 6.05 6.81
C PHE A 82 12.35 6.68 5.51
N PHE A 83 11.45 7.13 4.65
CA PHE A 83 11.78 7.70 3.34
C PHE A 83 12.01 9.21 3.40
N SER A 84 11.65 9.88 4.50
CA SER A 84 11.90 11.30 4.72
C SER A 84 13.35 11.51 5.15
N GLY A 85 14.12 12.28 4.43
CA GLY A 85 15.49 12.65 4.75
C GLY A 85 15.64 14.16 4.85
N GLU A 86 16.65 14.63 5.57
CA GLU A 86 17.04 16.03 5.57
C GLU A 86 17.48 16.44 4.16
N GLN A 87 16.75 17.34 3.53
CA GLN A 87 17.02 18.12 2.30
C GLN A 87 17.05 17.37 0.94
N ASP A 88 17.26 16.04 0.87
CA ASP A 88 17.22 15.29 -0.40
C ASP A 88 16.25 14.11 -0.29
N CYS A 89 14.94 14.39 -0.37
CA CYS A 89 13.92 13.33 -0.44
C CYS A 89 14.12 12.52 -1.71
N VAL A 90 14.60 11.28 -1.59
CA VAL A 90 14.75 10.33 -2.71
C VAL A 90 13.39 9.99 -3.32
N ILE A 91 12.30 10.22 -2.59
CA ILE A 91 10.94 9.88 -2.99
C ILE A 91 10.00 11.06 -2.78
N ASP A 92 9.25 11.40 -3.83
CA ASP A 92 8.03 12.21 -3.71
C ASP A 92 7.01 11.42 -2.86
N PHE A 93 6.84 11.86 -1.63
CA PHE A 93 6.00 11.21 -0.63
C PHE A 93 4.55 11.04 -1.09
N GLY A 94 4.01 12.01 -1.82
CA GLY A 94 2.66 11.93 -2.37
C GLY A 94 2.53 10.80 -3.40
N LYS A 95 3.47 10.68 -4.31
CA LYS A 95 3.51 9.59 -5.30
C LYS A 95 3.71 8.23 -4.66
N TRP A 96 4.57 8.14 -3.67
CA TRP A 96 4.83 6.91 -2.94
C TRP A 96 3.58 6.40 -2.20
N PHE A 97 2.85 7.30 -1.51
CA PHE A 97 1.58 6.94 -0.86
C PHE A 97 0.51 6.51 -1.86
N CYS A 98 0.41 7.16 -2.99
CA CYS A 98 -0.50 6.75 -4.05
C CYS A 98 -0.22 5.32 -4.51
N ARG A 99 1.05 4.95 -4.66
CA ARG A 99 1.46 3.59 -5.04
C ARG A 99 1.15 2.55 -3.97
N LEU A 100 1.49 2.83 -2.71
CA LEU A 100 1.14 1.93 -1.61
C LEU A 100 -0.36 1.72 -1.50
N ASN A 101 -1.15 2.79 -1.57
CA ASN A 101 -2.61 2.69 -1.55
C ASN A 101 -3.16 1.90 -2.76
N PHE A 102 -2.52 2.03 -3.92
CA PHE A 102 -2.85 1.22 -5.09
C PHE A 102 -2.59 -0.27 -4.82
N ILE A 103 -1.40 -0.60 -4.35
CA ILE A 103 -1.03 -1.98 -4.00
C ILE A 103 -2.03 -2.56 -3.00
N ILE A 104 -2.23 -1.87 -1.88
CA ILE A 104 -3.10 -2.31 -0.78
C ILE A 104 -4.56 -2.39 -1.22
N GLY A 105 -5.06 -1.37 -1.92
CA GLY A 105 -6.47 -1.31 -2.36
C GLY A 105 -6.83 -2.41 -3.36
N ASN A 106 -5.86 -2.92 -4.11
CA ASN A 106 -6.08 -3.98 -5.09
C ASN A 106 -5.69 -5.37 -4.56
N TYR A 107 -4.74 -5.43 -3.63
CA TYR A 107 -4.34 -6.67 -2.97
C TYR A 107 -5.46 -7.27 -2.12
N ASN A 108 -6.16 -6.46 -1.34
CA ASN A 108 -7.27 -6.91 -0.47
C ASN A 108 -8.49 -7.45 -1.25
N ARG A 109 -8.50 -7.32 -2.59
CA ARG A 109 -9.56 -7.90 -3.45
C ARG A 109 -9.29 -9.35 -3.87
N LYS A 110 -8.05 -9.83 -3.76
CA LYS A 110 -7.68 -11.22 -4.05
C LYS A 110 -6.75 -11.75 -2.96
N ALA A 111 -7.18 -12.82 -2.28
CA ALA A 111 -6.28 -13.58 -1.42
C ALA A 111 -5.23 -14.28 -2.29
N GLY A 112 -3.97 -14.27 -1.84
CA GLY A 112 -2.90 -14.98 -2.52
C GLY A 112 -1.58 -14.21 -2.58
N GLU A 113 -0.60 -14.80 -3.25
CA GLU A 113 0.71 -14.19 -3.42
C GLU A 113 0.63 -12.89 -4.24
N LEU A 114 1.37 -11.88 -3.79
CA LEU A 114 1.50 -10.58 -4.46
C LEU A 114 2.21 -10.67 -5.80
N ILE A 115 3.10 -11.63 -5.95
CA ILE A 115 3.99 -11.72 -7.11
C ILE A 115 3.74 -13.03 -7.84
N THR A 116 3.21 -12.89 -9.04
CA THR A 116 2.87 -14.01 -9.91
C THR A 116 3.95 -14.31 -10.96
N GLN A 117 4.85 -13.33 -11.21
CA GLN A 117 5.94 -13.48 -12.17
C GLN A 117 7.18 -14.02 -11.48
N GLU A 118 7.62 -15.22 -11.84
CA GLU A 118 8.78 -15.89 -11.22
C GLU A 118 10.07 -15.07 -11.28
N ASN A 119 10.33 -14.38 -12.39
CA ASN A 119 11.50 -13.51 -12.50
C ASN A 119 11.44 -12.32 -11.53
N ASP A 120 10.29 -11.68 -11.40
CA ASP A 120 10.10 -10.57 -10.46
C ASP A 120 10.20 -11.06 -9.01
N LYS A 121 9.69 -12.26 -8.73
CA LYS A 121 9.81 -12.91 -7.42
C LYS A 121 11.28 -13.15 -7.06
N ALA A 122 12.05 -13.69 -7.99
CA ALA A 122 13.49 -13.91 -7.78
C ALA A 122 14.25 -12.59 -7.56
N HIS A 123 13.91 -11.53 -8.29
CA HIS A 123 14.51 -10.22 -8.09
C HIS A 123 14.11 -9.60 -6.76
N LEU A 124 12.85 -9.70 -6.36
CA LEU A 124 12.40 -9.20 -5.06
C LEU A 124 13.12 -9.91 -3.91
N ILE A 125 13.24 -11.24 -3.96
CA ILE A 125 13.97 -12.01 -2.94
C ILE A 125 15.40 -11.48 -2.81
N ARG A 126 16.10 -11.24 -3.90
CA ARG A 126 17.47 -10.67 -3.87
C ARG A 126 17.51 -9.28 -3.22
N LEU A 127 16.51 -8.43 -3.48
CA LEU A 127 16.40 -7.12 -2.83
C LEU A 127 16.21 -7.27 -1.32
N LEU A 128 15.38 -8.24 -0.87
CA LEU A 128 15.16 -8.52 0.54
C LEU A 128 16.43 -9.06 1.22
N GLU A 129 17.18 -9.91 0.56
CA GLU A 129 18.49 -10.41 1.03
C GLU A 129 19.50 -9.27 1.19
N LEU A 130 19.56 -8.35 0.22
CA LEU A 130 20.41 -7.15 0.31
C LEU A 130 19.98 -6.22 1.45
N LEU A 131 18.67 -6.05 1.68
CA LEU A 131 18.16 -5.27 2.82
C LEU A 131 18.61 -5.86 4.16
N MET A 132 18.54 -7.17 4.33
CA MET A 132 19.02 -7.86 5.53
C MET A 132 20.54 -7.67 5.73
N TYR A 133 21.31 -7.72 4.66
CA TYR A 133 22.75 -7.47 4.70
C TYR A 133 23.08 -6.03 5.10
N GLU A 134 22.44 -5.05 4.46
CA GLU A 134 22.69 -3.62 4.75
C GLU A 134 22.26 -3.22 6.17
N GLN A 135 21.22 -3.83 6.72
CA GLN A 135 20.83 -3.59 8.10
C GLN A 135 21.92 -4.01 9.10
N GLN A 136 22.60 -5.12 8.84
CA GLN A 136 23.69 -5.58 9.71
C GLN A 136 24.94 -4.70 9.60
N ARG A 137 25.16 -4.10 8.44
CA ARG A 137 26.34 -3.30 8.15
C ARG A 137 26.32 -1.94 8.86
N SER A 138 25.18 -1.25 8.88
CA SER A 138 24.93 0.00 9.62
C SER A 138 25.96 1.12 9.40
N ASP A 139 26.46 1.30 8.17
CA ASP A 139 27.34 2.42 7.83
C ASP A 139 26.57 3.68 7.36
N ASN A 140 27.27 4.78 7.10
CA ASN A 140 26.68 6.04 6.70
C ASN A 140 25.90 5.99 5.36
N HIS A 141 26.13 4.98 4.53
CA HIS A 141 25.46 4.79 3.25
C HIS A 141 24.28 3.81 3.36
N SER A 142 24.30 2.92 4.35
CA SER A 142 23.32 1.84 4.50
C SER A 142 21.87 2.33 4.49
N ARG A 143 21.57 3.45 5.15
CA ARG A 143 20.21 4.01 5.14
C ARG A 143 19.73 4.37 3.73
N ARG A 144 20.56 5.04 2.93
CA ARG A 144 20.21 5.43 1.54
C ARG A 144 20.08 4.20 0.64
N ILE A 145 20.97 3.21 0.81
CA ILE A 145 20.90 1.94 0.09
C ILE A 145 19.59 1.22 0.44
N MET A 146 19.25 1.07 1.72
CA MET A 146 18.00 0.45 2.14
C MET A 146 16.76 1.19 1.61
N GLN A 147 16.76 2.52 1.59
CA GLN A 147 15.68 3.29 0.97
C GLN A 147 15.53 2.97 -0.52
N GLY A 148 16.63 2.95 -1.28
CA GLY A 148 16.63 2.58 -2.70
C GLY A 148 16.15 1.16 -2.95
N LEU A 149 16.59 0.19 -2.15
CA LEU A 149 16.15 -1.20 -2.21
C LEU A 149 14.65 -1.35 -1.92
N MET A 150 14.15 -0.65 -0.90
CA MET A 150 12.72 -0.65 -0.57
C MET A 150 11.88 -0.03 -1.69
N VAL A 151 12.35 1.05 -2.31
CA VAL A 151 11.68 1.64 -3.48
C VAL A 151 11.58 0.63 -4.60
N ALA A 152 12.71 -0.01 -4.97
CA ALA A 152 12.74 -1.02 -6.01
C ALA A 152 11.82 -2.21 -5.69
N ALA A 153 11.81 -2.68 -4.44
CA ALA A 153 10.93 -3.74 -3.98
C ALA A 153 9.44 -3.38 -4.12
N LEU A 154 9.06 -2.18 -3.69
CA LEU A 154 7.67 -1.70 -3.79
C LEU A 154 7.23 -1.50 -5.24
N GLU A 155 8.13 -1.07 -6.14
CA GLU A 155 7.85 -0.97 -7.58
C GLU A 155 7.62 -2.35 -8.23
N LEU A 156 8.43 -3.36 -7.88
CA LEU A 156 8.20 -4.73 -8.34
C LEU A 156 6.85 -5.26 -7.87
N ILE A 157 6.49 -5.02 -6.61
CA ILE A 157 5.19 -5.40 -6.07
C ILE A 157 4.06 -4.66 -6.81
N ALA A 158 4.17 -3.33 -6.98
CA ALA A 158 3.16 -2.53 -7.66
C ALA A 158 2.92 -3.01 -9.10
N ARG A 159 3.99 -3.32 -9.83
CA ARG A 159 3.91 -3.87 -11.19
C ARG A 159 3.15 -5.19 -11.23
N ASN A 160 3.44 -6.11 -10.33
CA ASN A 160 2.77 -7.41 -10.27
C ASN A 160 1.31 -7.29 -9.85
N VAL A 161 0.99 -6.46 -8.86
CA VAL A 161 -0.40 -6.17 -8.47
C VAL A 161 -1.19 -5.59 -9.64
N ALA A 162 -0.61 -4.69 -10.42
CA ALA A 162 -1.23 -4.15 -11.61
C ALA A 162 -1.54 -5.21 -12.68
N MET A 163 -0.71 -6.25 -12.79
CA MET A 163 -0.93 -7.36 -13.74
C MET A 163 -2.03 -8.33 -13.30
N VAL A 164 -2.31 -8.40 -11.99
CA VAL A 164 -3.29 -9.33 -11.38
C VAL A 164 -4.67 -8.69 -11.20
N LEU A 165 -4.80 -7.38 -11.48
CA LEU A 165 -6.10 -6.71 -11.39
C LEU A 165 -7.15 -7.43 -12.24
N PRO A 166 -8.39 -7.60 -11.72
CA PRO A 166 -9.44 -8.26 -12.45
C PRO A 166 -9.92 -7.40 -13.63
N GLY A 167 -9.41 -7.75 -14.75
CA GLY A 167 -9.89 -7.48 -16.07
C GLY A 167 -9.49 -8.72 -16.82
N GLU A 168 -10.42 -9.44 -17.41
CA GLU A 168 -10.27 -10.71 -18.11
C GLU A 168 -8.89 -10.86 -18.76
N GLN A 169 -8.34 -12.06 -18.73
CA GLN A 169 -7.11 -12.42 -19.45
C GLN A 169 -7.25 -11.98 -20.92
N GLY A 170 -6.82 -10.75 -21.25
CA GLY A 170 -6.99 -10.19 -22.58
C GLY A 170 -6.45 -8.74 -22.67
N VAL A 171 -6.45 -8.22 -23.87
CA VAL A 171 -6.01 -6.84 -24.20
C VAL A 171 -6.79 -5.78 -23.40
N GLU A 172 -8.08 -6.01 -23.13
CA GLU A 172 -8.93 -5.09 -22.36
C GLU A 172 -8.52 -5.01 -20.88
N GLY A 173 -8.17 -6.10 -20.23
CA GLY A 173 -7.74 -6.08 -18.84
C GLY A 173 -6.40 -5.36 -18.62
N LYS A 174 -5.45 -5.56 -19.53
CA LYS A 174 -4.17 -4.81 -19.52
C LYS A 174 -4.42 -3.31 -19.69
N ARG A 175 -5.31 -2.94 -20.61
CA ARG A 175 -5.69 -1.55 -20.85
C ARG A 175 -6.35 -0.90 -19.61
N PHE A 176 -7.22 -1.62 -18.92
CA PHE A 176 -7.84 -1.11 -17.70
C PHE A 176 -6.81 -0.93 -16.57
N ALA A 177 -5.88 -1.86 -16.41
CA ALA A 177 -4.78 -1.73 -15.46
C ALA A 177 -3.92 -0.48 -15.74
N GLU A 178 -3.63 -0.19 -17.01
CA GLU A 178 -2.91 1.04 -17.41
C GLU A 178 -3.71 2.31 -17.07
N VAL A 179 -5.04 2.30 -17.27
CA VAL A 179 -5.92 3.40 -16.87
C VAL A 179 -5.86 3.62 -15.35
N LEU A 180 -5.99 2.56 -14.56
CA LEU A 180 -5.92 2.64 -13.10
C LEU A 180 -4.56 3.14 -12.61
N LEU A 181 -3.48 2.61 -13.16
CA LEU A 181 -2.10 3.04 -12.85
C LEU A 181 -1.92 4.54 -13.16
N HIS A 182 -2.40 4.99 -14.32
CA HIS A 182 -2.30 6.39 -14.69
C HIS A 182 -3.06 7.29 -13.70
N ILE A 183 -4.32 6.94 -13.36
CA ILE A 183 -5.13 7.69 -12.41
C ILE A 183 -4.44 7.73 -11.04
N GLN A 184 -3.94 6.61 -10.54
CA GLN A 184 -3.26 6.54 -9.26
C GLN A 184 -1.97 7.38 -9.24
N PHE A 185 -1.20 7.32 -10.32
CA PHE A 185 0.06 8.04 -10.45
C PHE A 185 -0.14 9.56 -10.49
N HIS A 186 -1.26 9.98 -11.09
CA HIS A 186 -1.61 11.39 -11.28
C HIS A 186 -2.80 11.84 -10.44
N LEU A 187 -3.10 11.14 -9.34
CA LEU A 187 -4.30 11.37 -8.52
C LEU A 187 -4.46 12.83 -8.05
N LEU A 188 -3.34 13.54 -7.85
CA LEU A 188 -3.30 14.93 -7.40
C LEU A 188 -3.11 15.94 -8.54
N ASP A 189 -2.99 15.48 -9.77
CA ASP A 189 -2.85 16.29 -10.98
C ASP A 189 -4.22 16.34 -11.68
N GLU A 190 -5.00 17.38 -11.40
CA GLU A 190 -6.38 17.50 -11.88
C GLU A 190 -6.49 17.48 -13.40
N GLU A 191 -5.48 17.99 -14.12
CA GLU A 191 -5.46 17.98 -15.59
C GLU A 191 -5.29 16.57 -16.12
N LYS A 192 -4.36 15.79 -15.57
CA LYS A 192 -4.05 14.43 -16.02
C LYS A 192 -5.08 13.38 -15.62
N ILE A 193 -5.89 13.66 -14.61
CA ILE A 193 -7.04 12.81 -14.24
C ILE A 193 -8.36 13.35 -14.79
N ALA A 194 -8.37 14.47 -15.52
CA ALA A 194 -9.58 14.97 -16.16
C ALA A 194 -10.11 13.97 -17.20
N LEU A 195 -11.43 13.78 -17.23
CA LEU A 195 -12.05 12.82 -18.16
C LEU A 195 -11.66 13.06 -19.63
N PRO A 196 -11.61 14.30 -20.15
CA PRO A 196 -11.17 14.55 -21.51
C PRO A 196 -9.74 14.08 -21.77
N TYR A 197 -8.82 14.33 -20.83
CA TYR A 197 -7.43 13.88 -20.94
C TYR A 197 -7.32 12.34 -20.96
N LEU A 198 -8.03 11.65 -20.06
CA LEU A 198 -8.06 10.19 -20.02
C LEU A 198 -8.63 9.59 -21.30
N CYS A 199 -9.70 10.17 -21.80
CA CYS A 199 -10.31 9.75 -23.07
C CYS A 199 -9.35 9.87 -24.25
N GLN A 200 -8.64 10.99 -24.35
CA GLN A 200 -7.63 11.20 -25.38
C GLN A 200 -6.45 10.24 -25.24
N ARG A 201 -5.88 10.14 -24.03
CA ARG A 201 -4.70 9.32 -23.76
C ARG A 201 -4.92 7.85 -24.04
N PHE A 202 -6.08 7.33 -23.66
CA PHE A 202 -6.42 5.91 -23.82
C PHE A 202 -7.27 5.63 -25.05
N ASN A 203 -7.49 6.63 -25.91
CA ASN A 203 -8.31 6.53 -27.12
C ASN A 203 -9.67 5.87 -26.84
N ILE A 204 -10.42 6.45 -25.89
CA ILE A 204 -11.73 5.98 -25.44
C ILE A 204 -12.70 7.17 -25.50
N SER A 205 -13.91 6.97 -26.05
CA SER A 205 -14.93 8.03 -26.00
C SER A 205 -15.41 8.25 -24.56
N ALA A 206 -15.85 9.47 -24.22
CA ALA A 206 -16.28 9.83 -22.88
C ALA A 206 -17.46 8.97 -22.38
N THR A 207 -18.43 8.69 -23.24
CA THR A 207 -19.58 7.84 -22.92
C THR A 207 -19.13 6.41 -22.65
N TYR A 208 -18.29 5.86 -23.51
CA TYR A 208 -17.78 4.51 -23.33
C TYR A 208 -16.86 4.39 -22.11
N PHE A 209 -16.03 5.43 -21.80
CA PHE A 209 -15.15 5.43 -20.63
C PHE A 209 -15.94 5.26 -19.32
N SER A 210 -17.07 5.94 -19.17
CA SER A 210 -17.88 5.85 -17.94
C SER A 210 -18.41 4.42 -17.73
N GLU A 211 -18.95 3.80 -18.76
CA GLU A 211 -19.42 2.42 -18.71
C GLU A 211 -18.28 1.42 -18.54
N TYR A 212 -17.21 1.61 -19.29
CA TYR A 212 -16.00 0.78 -19.23
C TYR A 212 -15.38 0.80 -17.83
N PHE A 213 -15.26 2.00 -17.24
CA PHE A 213 -14.71 2.14 -15.91
C PHE A 213 -15.60 1.46 -14.86
N LYS A 214 -16.90 1.73 -14.89
CA LYS A 214 -17.87 1.14 -13.94
C LYS A 214 -17.93 -0.39 -14.05
N ARG A 215 -17.90 -0.93 -15.26
CA ARG A 215 -17.88 -2.39 -15.51
C ARG A 215 -16.64 -3.06 -14.93
N ASN A 216 -15.47 -2.45 -15.09
CA ASN A 216 -14.21 -3.04 -14.66
C ASN A 216 -13.86 -2.73 -13.19
N ALA A 217 -14.20 -1.55 -12.66
CA ALA A 217 -13.93 -1.14 -11.28
C ALA A 217 -15.03 -1.54 -10.29
N GLY A 218 -16.26 -1.79 -10.77
CA GLY A 218 -17.45 -2.00 -9.92
C GLY A 218 -18.03 -0.71 -9.30
N GLU A 219 -17.48 0.45 -9.63
CA GLU A 219 -17.87 1.77 -9.15
C GLU A 219 -17.64 2.83 -10.23
N THR A 220 -18.23 4.02 -10.08
CA THR A 220 -18.01 5.11 -11.03
C THR A 220 -16.60 5.67 -10.91
N TYR A 221 -16.10 6.28 -11.99
CA TYR A 221 -14.81 6.96 -12.00
C TYR A 221 -14.68 8.02 -10.90
N GLN A 222 -15.71 8.83 -10.70
CA GLN A 222 -15.71 9.87 -9.67
C GLN A 222 -15.66 9.28 -8.24
N GLU A 223 -16.40 8.21 -7.99
CA GLU A 223 -16.36 7.50 -6.69
C GLU A 223 -14.98 6.91 -6.44
N PHE A 224 -14.36 6.31 -7.45
CA PHE A 224 -13.02 5.76 -7.37
C PHE A 224 -11.97 6.83 -7.02
N VAL A 225 -11.98 7.97 -7.74
CA VAL A 225 -11.07 9.10 -7.49
C VAL A 225 -11.28 9.66 -6.10
N LEU A 226 -12.54 9.91 -5.71
CA LEU A 226 -12.86 10.42 -4.38
C LEU A 226 -12.38 9.46 -3.29
N ARG A 227 -12.70 8.18 -3.40
CA ARG A 227 -12.27 7.16 -2.44
C ARG A 227 -10.74 7.06 -2.35
N SER A 228 -10.04 7.15 -3.47
CA SER A 228 -8.58 7.17 -3.50
C SER A 228 -8.02 8.41 -2.79
N LYS A 229 -8.59 9.59 -2.99
CA LYS A 229 -8.23 10.82 -2.26
C LYS A 229 -8.52 10.70 -0.77
N LEU A 230 -9.65 10.09 -0.37
CA LEU A 230 -9.99 9.88 1.03
C LEU A 230 -9.04 8.90 1.74
N LYS A 231 -8.62 7.82 1.08
CA LYS A 231 -7.56 6.92 1.60
C LYS A 231 -6.24 7.65 1.79
N LEU A 232 -5.88 8.54 0.86
CA LEU A 232 -4.69 9.36 1.01
C LEU A 232 -4.82 10.38 2.14
N ALA A 233 -6.04 10.94 2.36
CA ALA A 233 -6.33 11.79 3.50
C ALA A 233 -6.18 11.06 4.84
N GLU A 234 -6.69 9.83 4.92
CA GLU A 234 -6.53 8.96 6.08
C GLU A 234 -5.05 8.72 6.36
N ALA A 235 -4.28 8.32 5.36
CA ALA A 235 -2.86 8.08 5.49
C ALA A 235 -2.09 9.34 5.94
N LYS A 236 -2.36 10.51 5.32
CA LYS A 236 -1.74 11.77 5.75
C LYS A 236 -2.12 12.13 7.20
N ALA A 237 -3.36 11.89 7.62
CA ALA A 237 -3.79 12.16 8.99
C ALA A 237 -3.11 11.24 10.03
N LEU A 238 -2.81 9.99 9.66
CA LEU A 238 -2.15 9.01 10.51
C LEU A 238 -0.63 9.21 10.62
N TYR A 239 0.01 9.59 9.49
CA TYR A 239 1.47 9.50 9.36
C TYR A 239 2.18 10.83 9.17
N THR A 240 1.46 11.97 9.21
CA THR A 240 2.05 13.30 9.10
C THR A 240 1.48 14.26 10.15
N ASP A 241 2.23 15.30 10.45
CA ASP A 241 1.80 16.40 11.34
C ASP A 241 0.97 17.48 10.63
N LEU A 242 0.63 17.28 9.35
CA LEU A 242 -0.16 18.22 8.56
C LEU A 242 -1.51 18.47 9.24
N SER A 243 -1.93 19.73 9.30
CA SER A 243 -3.28 20.09 9.75
C SER A 243 -4.33 19.55 8.75
N PHE A 244 -5.57 19.36 9.21
CA PHE A 244 -6.65 18.90 8.31
C PHE A 244 -6.95 19.91 7.20
N LYS A 245 -6.60 21.18 7.39
CA LYS A 245 -6.72 22.22 6.37
C LYS A 245 -5.67 22.02 5.27
N GLU A 246 -4.42 21.74 5.65
CA GLU A 246 -3.35 21.42 4.70
C GLU A 246 -3.64 20.13 3.94
N ILE A 247 -4.11 19.08 4.63
CA ILE A 247 -4.51 17.82 3.99
C ILE A 247 -5.64 18.05 2.98
N ALA A 248 -6.66 18.83 3.34
CA ALA A 248 -7.76 19.15 2.44
C ALA A 248 -7.27 19.90 1.20
N TRP A 249 -6.41 20.90 1.40
CA TRP A 249 -5.81 21.69 0.31
C TRP A 249 -4.99 20.81 -0.63
N ASP A 250 -4.08 20.02 -0.11
CA ASP A 250 -3.21 19.11 -0.88
C ASP A 250 -3.98 18.12 -1.75
N LEU A 251 -5.18 17.73 -1.32
CA LEU A 251 -6.02 16.74 -2.00
C LEU A 251 -7.10 17.37 -2.89
N GLY A 252 -7.12 18.71 -3.00
CA GLY A 252 -8.08 19.43 -3.83
C GLY A 252 -9.51 19.42 -3.27
N PHE A 253 -9.67 19.33 -1.93
CA PHE A 253 -10.97 19.58 -1.28
C PHE A 253 -11.17 21.07 -1.03
N THR A 254 -12.40 21.54 -1.12
CA THR A 254 -12.75 22.96 -0.90
C THR A 254 -12.28 23.46 0.47
N ASP A 255 -12.44 22.65 1.50
CA ASP A 255 -12.02 22.92 2.87
C ASP A 255 -11.96 21.63 3.71
N SER A 256 -11.47 21.76 4.95
CA SER A 256 -11.38 20.63 5.88
C SER A 256 -12.74 20.10 6.34
N SER A 257 -13.80 20.92 6.30
CA SER A 257 -15.16 20.49 6.66
C SER A 257 -15.74 19.61 5.58
N HIS A 258 -15.51 19.96 4.31
CA HIS A 258 -15.90 19.13 3.16
C HIS A 258 -15.15 17.78 3.21
N LEU A 259 -13.84 17.78 3.42
CA LEU A 259 -13.07 16.55 3.58
C LEU A 259 -13.64 15.69 4.72
N ASN A 260 -13.86 16.27 5.90
CA ASN A 260 -14.40 15.57 7.06
C ASN A 260 -15.79 14.98 6.82
N LYS A 261 -16.66 15.72 6.09
CA LYS A 261 -17.99 15.24 5.68
C LYS A 261 -17.88 14.01 4.76
N MET A 262 -16.96 14.04 3.79
CA MET A 262 -16.74 12.91 2.90
C MET A 262 -16.15 11.71 3.65
N MET A 263 -15.19 11.91 4.56
CA MET A 263 -14.66 10.85 5.42
C MET A 263 -15.77 10.19 6.24
N LYS A 264 -16.62 10.95 6.92
CA LYS A 264 -17.77 10.41 7.66
C LYS A 264 -18.75 9.64 6.77
N ARG A 265 -19.00 10.13 5.56
CA ARG A 265 -19.91 9.46 4.61
C ARG A 265 -19.38 8.10 4.15
N PHE A 266 -18.08 8.01 3.85
CA PHE A 266 -17.48 6.80 3.25
C PHE A 266 -16.94 5.81 4.30
N TYR A 267 -16.40 6.33 5.42
CA TYR A 267 -15.73 5.50 6.42
C TYR A 267 -16.39 5.55 7.80
N GLN A 268 -17.49 6.32 7.95
CA GLN A 268 -18.23 6.56 9.20
C GLN A 268 -17.37 7.12 10.33
N LYS A 269 -16.18 7.65 9.99
CA LYS A 269 -15.21 8.24 10.90
C LYS A 269 -14.77 9.61 10.39
N GLY A 270 -14.61 10.58 11.30
CA GLY A 270 -14.08 11.89 10.96
C GLY A 270 -12.55 11.91 11.00
N MET A 271 -11.95 12.95 10.43
CA MET A 271 -10.49 13.15 10.42
C MET A 271 -9.88 13.17 11.83
N SER A 272 -10.60 13.77 12.80
CA SER A 272 -10.18 13.80 14.20
C SER A 272 -10.22 12.42 14.84
N ASP A 273 -11.18 11.59 14.49
CA ASP A 273 -11.30 10.22 15.02
C ASP A 273 -10.15 9.35 14.50
N ILE A 274 -9.78 9.52 13.24
CA ILE A 274 -8.66 8.85 12.61
C ILE A 274 -7.34 9.24 13.31
N ARG A 275 -7.09 10.53 13.51
CA ARG A 275 -5.86 11.01 14.17
C ARG A 275 -5.78 10.59 15.64
N ARG A 276 -6.89 10.60 16.38
CA ARG A 276 -6.94 10.13 17.77
C ARG A 276 -6.65 8.64 17.92
N GLN A 277 -6.94 7.82 16.90
CA GLN A 277 -6.60 6.39 16.94
C GLN A 277 -5.09 6.17 17.15
N VAL A 278 -4.25 7.05 16.61
CA VAL A 278 -2.80 7.01 16.83
C VAL A 278 -2.42 7.51 18.22
N MET A 279 -3.09 8.55 18.75
CA MET A 279 -2.77 9.12 20.06
C MET A 279 -3.20 8.22 21.23
N HIS A 280 -4.31 7.49 21.12
CA HIS A 280 -4.73 6.54 22.14
C HIS A 280 -3.87 5.28 22.22
N ASP A 281 -3.14 4.96 21.15
CA ASP A 281 -2.21 3.84 21.10
C ASP A 281 -0.80 4.22 21.61
N ILE A 282 -0.59 5.50 21.99
CA ILE A 282 0.69 6.05 22.52
C ILE A 282 0.68 6.17 24.08
N ILE A 283 -0.47 6.06 24.71
CA ILE A 283 -0.63 6.07 26.19
C ILE A 283 -0.88 4.64 26.70
#